data_0b7fb914f482d27db35e0bed2be71d13
#
_entry.id   0b7fb914f482d27db35e0bed2be71d13
#
_cell.length_a   1.000
_cell.length_b   1.000
_cell.length_c   1.000
_cell.angle_alpha   90.00
_cell.angle_beta   90.00
_cell.angle_gamma   90.00
#
_symmetry.space_group_name_H-M   'P 1'
#
loop_
_entity.id
_entity.type
_entity.pdbx_description
1 polymer ?
#
loop_
_entity_poly.entity_id
_entity_poly.type
_entity_poly.pdbx_seq_one_letter_code
_entity_poly.pdbx_strand_id
1 'polypeptide(L)'
;MNGKTKAASLVLALALLPWCGGQAVAGPLDEAKAKAHLDAVAAGDLDALMRDYADDAYLEWVGGPLDGRYRGKTEIRAVWQKFIAANAGKPRPATFGKLTALANPRGTSVQAKADYAGTVPVKVWHALTYRDGDLTTEVWQIAPALQIDP
;
A
#
# COMPACT_ATOMS: atom_id res chain seq x y z
N MET A 1 75.39 11.24 18.98
CA MET A 1 74.21 11.32 19.90
C MET A 1 72.96 10.91 19.14
N ASN A 2 72.45 9.70 19.39
CA ASN A 2 71.39 9.09 18.64
C ASN A 2 70.01 9.29 19.32
N GLY A 3 69.25 10.18 18.79
CA GLY A 3 67.85 10.34 19.20
C GLY A 3 66.95 9.36 18.46
N LYS A 4 66.44 8.28 19.10
CA LYS A 4 65.50 7.37 18.58
C LYS A 4 64.07 7.89 18.85
N THR A 5 63.41 8.39 17.83
CA THR A 5 62.01 8.77 17.89
C THR A 5 61.16 7.49 17.81
N LYS A 6 60.41 7.18 18.86
CA LYS A 6 59.45 6.09 18.90
C LYS A 6 58.13 6.58 18.25
N ALA A 7 57.78 6.01 17.13
CA ALA A 7 56.46 6.19 16.52
C ALA A 7 55.43 5.38 17.35
N ALA A 8 54.46 6.07 17.94
CA ALA A 8 53.33 5.46 18.59
C ALA A 8 52.25 5.13 17.52
N SER A 9 52.06 3.86 17.25
CA SER A 9 50.96 3.40 16.39
C SER A 9 49.65 3.50 17.15
N LEU A 10 48.80 4.43 16.73
CA LEU A 10 47.41 4.55 17.21
C LEU A 10 46.57 3.51 16.51
N VAL A 11 46.24 2.41 17.18
CA VAL A 11 45.29 1.41 16.68
C VAL A 11 43.88 1.96 16.92
N LEU A 12 43.27 2.45 15.88
CA LEU A 12 41.85 2.84 15.88
C LEU A 12 41.00 1.58 15.90
N ALA A 13 40.53 1.17 17.07
CA ALA A 13 39.55 0.07 17.20
C ALA A 13 38.18 0.57 16.72
N LEU A 14 37.81 0.19 15.53
CA LEU A 14 36.44 0.41 15.00
C LEU A 14 35.49 -0.54 15.74
N ALA A 15 34.79 -0.04 16.75
CA ALA A 15 33.76 -0.77 17.46
C ALA A 15 32.59 -1.01 16.51
N LEU A 16 32.46 -2.22 15.97
CA LEU A 16 31.28 -2.68 15.30
C LEU A 16 30.18 -2.83 16.36
N LEU A 17 29.36 -1.80 16.51
CA LEU A 17 28.11 -1.91 17.26
C LEU A 17 27.22 -2.92 16.54
N PRO A 18 26.73 -3.97 17.20
CA PRO A 18 25.73 -4.82 16.61
C PRO A 18 24.47 -3.99 16.40
N TRP A 19 24.09 -3.82 15.16
CA TRP A 19 22.81 -3.25 14.78
C TRP A 19 21.71 -4.23 15.18
N CYS A 20 21.28 -4.17 16.43
CA CYS A 20 20.04 -4.79 16.88
C CYS A 20 18.86 -3.99 16.30
N GLY A 21 18.76 -3.99 14.98
CA GLY A 21 17.55 -3.59 14.29
C GLY A 21 16.49 -4.64 14.59
N GLY A 22 15.62 -4.37 15.55
CA GLY A 22 14.38 -5.10 15.66
C GLY A 22 13.71 -5.04 14.29
N GLN A 23 13.62 -6.19 13.61
CA GLN A 23 12.91 -6.29 12.35
C GLN A 23 11.45 -6.03 12.69
N ALA A 24 10.96 -4.83 12.39
CA ALA A 24 9.54 -4.61 12.34
C ALA A 24 8.99 -5.60 11.31
N VAL A 25 8.20 -6.57 11.77
CA VAL A 25 7.49 -7.53 10.92
C VAL A 25 6.30 -6.78 10.31
N ALA A 26 6.58 -5.93 9.31
CA ALA A 26 5.58 -5.10 8.66
C ALA A 26 4.56 -5.97 7.89
N GLY A 27 5.00 -7.05 7.26
CA GLY A 27 4.22 -7.84 6.31
C GLY A 27 2.83 -8.28 6.75
N PRO A 28 2.65 -9.03 7.86
CA PRO A 28 1.33 -9.57 8.21
C PRO A 28 0.30 -8.51 8.60
N LEU A 29 0.72 -7.43 9.25
CA LEU A 29 -0.17 -6.33 9.63
C LEU A 29 -0.62 -5.52 8.41
N ASP A 30 0.29 -5.24 7.48
CA ASP A 30 -0.02 -4.50 6.26
C ASP A 30 -0.89 -5.32 5.31
N GLU A 31 -0.70 -6.65 5.24
CA GLU A 31 -1.57 -7.54 4.48
C GLU A 31 -2.99 -7.55 5.05
N ALA A 32 -3.15 -7.57 6.37
CA ALA A 32 -4.45 -7.46 7.03
C ALA A 32 -5.12 -6.10 6.76
N LYS A 33 -4.36 -5.00 6.77
CA LYS A 33 -4.84 -3.67 6.40
C LYS A 33 -5.28 -3.61 4.94
N ALA A 34 -4.48 -4.20 4.03
CA ALA A 34 -4.83 -4.27 2.62
C ALA A 34 -6.15 -5.04 2.42
N LYS A 35 -6.33 -6.17 3.11
CA LYS A 35 -7.60 -6.90 3.05
C LYS A 35 -8.76 -6.06 3.57
N ALA A 36 -8.59 -5.39 4.71
CA ALA A 36 -9.62 -4.51 5.29
C ALA A 36 -9.96 -3.35 4.34
N HIS A 37 -8.97 -2.79 3.65
CA HIS A 37 -9.16 -1.75 2.64
C HIS A 37 -10.00 -2.27 1.46
N LEU A 38 -9.69 -3.43 0.91
CA LEU A 38 -10.45 -4.06 -0.18
C LEU A 38 -11.88 -4.39 0.26
N ASP A 39 -12.07 -4.88 1.47
CA ASP A 39 -13.39 -5.14 2.06
C ASP A 39 -14.21 -3.82 2.20
N ALA A 40 -13.55 -2.72 2.59
CA ALA A 40 -14.18 -1.40 2.70
C ALA A 40 -14.62 -0.85 1.32
N VAL A 41 -13.82 -1.09 0.27
CA VAL A 41 -14.22 -0.77 -1.12
C VAL A 41 -15.49 -1.53 -1.49
N ALA A 42 -15.52 -2.84 -1.23
CA ALA A 42 -16.68 -3.68 -1.53
C ALA A 42 -17.92 -3.28 -0.73
N ALA A 43 -17.75 -2.89 0.52
CA ALA A 43 -18.84 -2.41 1.38
C ALA A 43 -19.34 -1.00 1.02
N GLY A 44 -18.54 -0.21 0.29
CA GLY A 44 -18.81 1.21 0.08
C GLY A 44 -18.64 2.05 1.35
N ASP A 45 -17.82 1.56 2.29
CA ASP A 45 -17.52 2.26 3.56
C ASP A 45 -16.37 3.23 3.37
N LEU A 46 -16.72 4.47 3.05
CA LEU A 46 -15.75 5.52 2.76
C LEU A 46 -14.81 5.82 3.94
N ASP A 47 -15.30 5.79 5.17
CA ASP A 47 -14.49 6.13 6.35
C ASP A 47 -13.52 5.01 6.68
N ALA A 48 -13.93 3.76 6.59
CA ALA A 48 -13.04 2.60 6.73
C ALA A 48 -11.99 2.59 5.61
N LEU A 49 -12.38 2.88 4.37
CA LEU A 49 -11.51 2.94 3.21
C LEU A 49 -10.42 4.02 3.35
N MET A 50 -10.77 5.18 3.87
CA MET A 50 -9.84 6.31 4.03
C MET A 50 -8.92 6.20 5.26
N ARG A 51 -9.16 5.23 6.14
CA ARG A 51 -8.50 5.13 7.45
C ARG A 51 -6.98 5.11 7.38
N ASP A 52 -6.46 4.27 6.52
CA ASP A 52 -5.02 3.96 6.49
C ASP A 52 -4.24 4.79 5.46
N TYR A 53 -4.89 5.65 4.67
CA TYR A 53 -4.17 6.52 3.75
C TYR A 53 -3.28 7.51 4.50
N ALA A 54 -2.04 7.67 4.03
CA ALA A 54 -1.17 8.78 4.44
C ALA A 54 -1.75 10.12 3.96
N ASP A 55 -1.39 11.23 4.64
CA ASP A 55 -1.91 12.55 4.29
C ASP A 55 -1.46 13.00 2.89
N ASP A 56 -0.28 12.57 2.44
CA ASP A 56 0.31 12.86 1.13
C ASP A 56 0.26 11.68 0.15
N ALA A 57 -0.61 10.70 0.41
CA ALA A 57 -0.74 9.50 -0.42
C ALA A 57 -1.08 9.83 -1.88
N TYR A 58 -0.80 8.86 -2.75
CA TYR A 58 -1.20 8.87 -4.15
C TYR A 58 -2.13 7.72 -4.46
N LEU A 59 -3.18 8.03 -5.24
CA LEU A 59 -4.01 7.05 -5.91
C LEU A 59 -3.89 7.25 -7.42
N GLU A 60 -3.38 6.25 -8.12
CA GLU A 60 -3.36 6.18 -9.57
C GLU A 60 -4.56 5.36 -10.03
N TRP A 61 -5.56 6.01 -10.59
CA TRP A 61 -6.73 5.37 -11.15
C TRP A 61 -6.57 5.23 -12.64
N VAL A 62 -6.47 4.01 -13.14
CA VAL A 62 -6.21 3.72 -14.54
C VAL A 62 -7.46 3.13 -15.19
N GLY A 63 -8.05 3.90 -16.10
CA GLY A 63 -9.21 3.53 -16.90
C GLY A 63 -10.57 3.94 -16.33
N GLY A 64 -11.56 3.95 -17.22
CA GLY A 64 -12.93 4.33 -16.90
C GLY A 64 -13.14 5.83 -16.68
N PRO A 65 -14.35 6.22 -16.22
CA PRO A 65 -14.71 7.64 -16.08
C PRO A 65 -13.96 8.40 -14.98
N LEU A 66 -13.30 7.68 -14.08
CA LEU A 66 -12.54 8.27 -12.96
C LEU A 66 -11.02 8.20 -13.21
N ASP A 67 -10.61 7.90 -14.44
CA ASP A 67 -9.18 7.86 -14.81
C ASP A 67 -8.46 9.13 -14.37
N GLY A 68 -7.31 8.98 -13.71
CA GLY A 68 -6.54 10.10 -13.22
C GLY A 68 -5.63 9.76 -12.05
N ARG A 69 -4.82 10.76 -11.68
CA ARG A 69 -3.95 10.72 -10.52
C ARG A 69 -4.46 11.65 -9.44
N TYR A 70 -4.67 11.12 -8.25
CA TYR A 70 -5.21 11.85 -7.10
C TYR A 70 -4.17 11.89 -5.99
N ARG A 71 -3.97 13.08 -5.41
CA ARG A 71 -2.97 13.31 -4.38
C ARG A 71 -3.59 13.81 -3.09
N GLY A 72 -3.19 13.17 -1.99
CA GLY A 72 -3.63 13.53 -0.64
C GLY A 72 -5.06 13.09 -0.33
N LYS A 73 -5.36 13.02 0.95
CA LYS A 73 -6.65 12.49 1.45
C LYS A 73 -7.87 13.18 0.86
N THR A 74 -7.79 14.49 0.59
CA THR A 74 -8.94 15.25 0.09
C THR A 74 -9.34 14.82 -1.31
N GLU A 75 -8.39 14.73 -2.24
CA GLU A 75 -8.67 14.33 -3.63
C GLU A 75 -9.04 12.84 -3.70
N ILE A 76 -8.32 12.00 -2.95
CA ILE A 76 -8.57 10.56 -2.87
C ILE A 76 -9.97 10.30 -2.31
N ARG A 77 -10.37 10.97 -1.24
CA ARG A 77 -11.73 10.85 -0.69
C ARG A 77 -12.80 11.24 -1.70
N ALA A 78 -12.56 12.32 -2.43
CA ALA A 78 -13.52 12.81 -3.43
C ALA A 78 -13.73 11.82 -4.59
N VAL A 79 -12.67 11.16 -5.08
CA VAL A 79 -12.82 10.16 -6.13
C VAL A 79 -13.51 8.90 -5.63
N TRP A 80 -13.22 8.43 -4.41
CA TRP A 80 -13.90 7.30 -3.80
C TRP A 80 -15.39 7.57 -3.57
N GLN A 81 -15.76 8.79 -3.14
CA GLN A 81 -17.17 9.20 -3.05
C GLN A 81 -17.90 9.07 -4.39
N LYS A 82 -17.27 9.49 -5.50
CA LYS A 82 -17.83 9.35 -6.84
C LYS A 82 -18.01 7.88 -7.22
N PHE A 83 -17.03 7.03 -6.92
CA PHE A 83 -17.10 5.59 -7.18
C PHE A 83 -18.25 4.91 -6.41
N ILE A 84 -18.40 5.24 -5.13
CA ILE A 84 -19.46 4.72 -4.27
C ILE A 84 -20.83 5.22 -4.77
N ALA A 85 -20.94 6.51 -5.08
CA ALA A 85 -22.17 7.11 -5.59
C ALA A 85 -22.62 6.51 -6.95
N ALA A 86 -21.68 6.10 -7.81
CA ALA A 86 -21.97 5.44 -9.08
C ALA A 86 -22.68 4.08 -8.92
N ASN A 87 -22.72 3.51 -7.72
CA ASN A 87 -23.54 2.34 -7.36
C ASN A 87 -24.70 2.69 -6.42
N ALA A 88 -25.16 3.93 -6.45
CA ALA A 88 -26.23 4.46 -5.59
C ALA A 88 -25.96 4.27 -4.09
N GLY A 89 -24.68 4.33 -3.68
CA GLY A 89 -24.24 4.11 -2.30
C GLY A 89 -24.41 2.68 -1.79
N LYS A 90 -24.76 1.73 -2.67
CA LYS A 90 -24.93 0.31 -2.29
C LYS A 90 -23.59 -0.41 -2.29
N PRO A 91 -23.41 -1.44 -1.45
CA PRO A 91 -22.27 -2.32 -1.53
C PRO A 91 -22.06 -2.91 -2.93
N ARG A 92 -20.82 -3.19 -3.27
CA ARG A 92 -20.39 -3.94 -4.45
C ARG A 92 -19.78 -5.26 -3.97
N PRO A 93 -20.57 -6.33 -3.81
CA PRO A 93 -20.01 -7.63 -3.44
C PRO A 93 -18.84 -7.97 -4.36
N ALA A 94 -17.74 -8.43 -3.78
CA ALA A 94 -16.51 -8.65 -4.54
C ALA A 94 -16.02 -10.09 -4.39
N THR A 95 -15.48 -10.63 -5.47
CA THR A 95 -14.65 -11.84 -5.45
C THR A 95 -13.20 -11.41 -5.54
N PHE A 96 -12.40 -11.81 -4.55
CA PHE A 96 -10.98 -11.52 -4.50
C PHE A 96 -10.16 -12.74 -4.88
N GLY A 97 -9.12 -12.54 -5.69
CA GLY A 97 -8.05 -13.49 -5.89
C GLY A 97 -7.11 -13.50 -4.67
N LYS A 98 -6.15 -14.41 -4.71
CA LYS A 98 -5.11 -14.50 -3.67
C LYS A 98 -4.35 -13.18 -3.58
N LEU A 99 -4.19 -12.65 -2.36
CA LEU A 99 -3.31 -11.53 -2.09
C LEU A 99 -1.84 -11.99 -2.16
N THR A 100 -1.00 -11.14 -2.73
CA THR A 100 0.45 -11.35 -2.75
C THR A 100 1.12 -10.16 -2.08
N ALA A 101 1.85 -10.42 -1.00
CA ALA A 101 2.56 -9.39 -0.24
C ALA A 101 4.08 -9.58 -0.36
N LEU A 102 4.78 -8.48 -0.57
CA LEU A 102 6.24 -8.39 -0.56
C LEU A 102 6.66 -7.34 0.47
N ALA A 103 7.35 -7.76 1.51
CA ALA A 103 7.73 -6.91 2.63
C ALA A 103 9.24 -6.81 2.81
N ASN A 104 9.69 -5.65 3.31
CA ASN A 104 11.04 -5.41 3.78
C ASN A 104 10.97 -4.41 4.96
N PRO A 105 12.10 -4.07 5.64
CA PRO A 105 12.07 -3.13 6.78
C PRO A 105 11.55 -1.72 6.47
N ARG A 106 11.37 -1.36 5.20
CA ARG A 106 10.90 -0.03 4.77
C ARG A 106 9.41 0.00 4.42
N GLY A 107 8.77 -1.16 4.34
CA GLY A 107 7.35 -1.24 4.03
C GLY A 107 6.94 -2.51 3.31
N THR A 108 5.69 -2.55 2.90
CA THR A 108 5.05 -3.70 2.25
C THR A 108 4.30 -3.26 1.02
N SER A 109 4.44 -3.99 -0.09
CA SER A 109 3.57 -3.87 -1.25
C SER A 109 2.66 -5.08 -1.34
N VAL A 110 1.35 -4.85 -1.43
CA VAL A 110 0.33 -5.89 -1.55
C VAL A 110 -0.33 -5.75 -2.91
N GLN A 111 -0.44 -6.87 -3.62
CA GLN A 111 -1.18 -6.95 -4.88
C GLN A 111 -2.41 -7.82 -4.70
N ALA A 112 -3.50 -7.43 -5.34
CA ALA A 112 -4.75 -8.16 -5.35
C ALA A 112 -5.46 -8.03 -6.70
N LYS A 113 -6.25 -9.04 -7.03
CA LYS A 113 -7.20 -9.00 -8.13
C LYS A 113 -8.60 -9.02 -7.53
N ALA A 114 -9.52 -8.24 -8.07
CA ALA A 114 -10.88 -8.19 -7.59
C ALA A 114 -11.88 -8.09 -8.75
N ASP A 115 -13.04 -8.73 -8.57
CA ASP A 115 -14.23 -8.57 -9.42
C ASP A 115 -15.34 -8.00 -8.55
N TYR A 116 -15.61 -6.72 -8.72
CA TYR A 116 -16.67 -6.01 -7.99
C TYR A 116 -17.97 -6.06 -8.77
N ALA A 117 -18.99 -6.67 -8.19
CA ALA A 117 -20.34 -6.62 -8.70
C ALA A 117 -20.96 -5.21 -8.55
N GLY A 118 -22.12 -5.00 -9.13
CA GLY A 118 -22.86 -3.75 -9.00
C GLY A 118 -23.60 -3.40 -10.28
N THR A 119 -24.11 -2.18 -10.36
CA THR A 119 -24.83 -1.69 -11.55
C THR A 119 -23.97 -1.79 -12.81
N VAL A 120 -22.69 -1.46 -12.66
CA VAL A 120 -21.66 -1.70 -13.67
C VAL A 120 -20.56 -2.51 -12.98
N PRO A 121 -20.43 -3.82 -13.28
CA PRO A 121 -19.35 -4.64 -12.73
C PRO A 121 -18.00 -4.14 -13.20
N VAL A 122 -16.98 -4.27 -12.34
CA VAL A 122 -15.62 -3.83 -12.66
C VAL A 122 -14.59 -4.81 -12.12
N LYS A 123 -13.70 -5.26 -12.99
CA LYS A 123 -12.53 -6.06 -12.62
C LYS A 123 -11.32 -5.16 -12.47
N VAL A 124 -10.62 -5.33 -11.38
CA VAL A 124 -9.54 -4.42 -10.97
C VAL A 124 -8.32 -5.19 -10.52
N TRP A 125 -7.18 -4.79 -11.01
CA TRP A 125 -5.90 -5.10 -10.38
C TRP A 125 -5.53 -3.99 -9.42
N HIS A 126 -5.19 -4.36 -8.20
CA HIS A 126 -4.75 -3.46 -7.13
C HIS A 126 -3.27 -3.64 -6.84
N ALA A 127 -2.59 -2.53 -6.57
CA ALA A 127 -1.30 -2.53 -5.89
C ALA A 127 -1.32 -1.48 -4.79
N LEU A 128 -1.11 -1.92 -3.55
CA LEU A 128 -1.13 -1.08 -2.36
C LEU A 128 0.26 -1.08 -1.74
N THR A 129 0.82 0.10 -1.47
CA THR A 129 2.13 0.23 -0.83
C THR A 129 1.98 0.91 0.52
N TYR A 130 2.38 0.19 1.57
CA TYR A 130 2.39 0.66 2.95
C TYR A 130 3.81 1.04 3.37
N ARG A 131 3.94 2.16 4.06
CA ARG A 131 5.18 2.59 4.73
C ARG A 131 4.85 3.06 6.13
N ASP A 132 5.59 2.59 7.11
CA ASP A 132 5.38 2.91 8.52
C ASP A 132 3.92 2.67 8.99
N GLY A 133 3.24 1.73 8.34
CA GLY A 133 1.86 1.36 8.63
C GLY A 133 0.80 2.19 7.90
N ASP A 134 1.17 3.18 7.10
CA ASP A 134 0.24 4.00 6.32
C ASP A 134 0.25 3.61 4.83
N LEU A 135 -0.92 3.66 4.20
CA LEU A 135 -1.08 3.47 2.76
C LEU A 135 -0.59 4.72 2.03
N THR A 136 0.59 4.63 1.42
CA THR A 136 1.22 5.77 0.74
C THR A 136 0.95 5.83 -0.75
N THR A 137 0.72 4.68 -1.37
CA THR A 137 0.44 4.60 -2.80
C THR A 137 -0.55 3.49 -3.09
N GLU A 138 -1.53 3.78 -3.89
CA GLU A 138 -2.45 2.80 -4.45
C GLU A 138 -2.52 2.93 -5.96
N VAL A 139 -2.50 1.79 -6.65
CA VAL A 139 -2.88 1.68 -8.05
C VAL A 139 -4.21 0.93 -8.13
N TRP A 140 -5.19 1.56 -8.75
CA TRP A 140 -6.48 0.98 -9.12
C TRP A 140 -6.52 0.88 -10.63
N GLN A 141 -6.25 -0.29 -11.17
CA GLN A 141 -6.28 -0.49 -12.62
C GLN A 141 -7.49 -1.31 -13.05
N ILE A 142 -8.38 -0.69 -13.80
CA ILE A 142 -9.49 -1.39 -14.45
C ILE A 142 -8.94 -2.30 -15.55
N ALA A 143 -9.23 -3.58 -15.44
CA ALA A 143 -8.70 -4.62 -16.32
C ALA A 143 -9.81 -5.62 -16.70
N PRO A 144 -10.66 -5.33 -17.69
CA PRO A 144 -11.83 -6.16 -18.03
C PRO A 144 -11.49 -7.63 -18.36
N ALA A 145 -10.30 -7.87 -18.91
CA ALA A 145 -9.83 -9.22 -19.25
C ALA A 145 -9.17 -9.97 -18.07
N LEU A 146 -9.12 -9.35 -16.87
CA LEU A 146 -8.50 -9.94 -15.71
C LEU A 146 -9.16 -11.27 -15.32
N GLN A 147 -8.34 -12.28 -15.08
CA GLN A 147 -8.80 -13.54 -14.51
C GLN A 147 -8.57 -13.50 -12.98
N ILE A 148 -9.61 -13.89 -12.25
CA ILE A 148 -9.53 -13.99 -10.78
C ILE A 148 -9.25 -15.45 -10.46
N ASP A 149 -8.02 -15.71 -10.02
CA ASP A 149 -7.61 -17.02 -9.56
C ASP A 149 -7.90 -17.10 -8.05
N PRO A 150 -8.70 -18.08 -7.61
CA PRO A 150 -9.08 -18.22 -6.20
C PRO A 150 -7.91 -18.62 -5.30
#